data_50007208da960e315dca9f024d34b534
#
_entry.id   50007208da960e315dca9f024d34b534
#
_cell.length_a   1.000
_cell.length_b   1.000
_cell.length_c   1.000
_cell.angle_alpha   90.00
_cell.angle_beta   90.00
_cell.angle_gamma   90.00
#
_symmetry.space_group_name_H-M   'P 1'
#
loop_
_entity.id
_entity.type
_entity.pdbx_description
1 polymer ?
#
loop_
_entity_poly.entity_id
_entity_poly.type
_entity_poly.pdbx_seq_one_letter_code
_entity_poly.pdbx_strand_id
1 'polypeptide(L)'
;MNADMKWLDNPEVFRVNQLEAHSDHTYYESYEALEKKENALIQSLNGQWEFVFSKNVKSRPENFYEEDFDAKNFDKIMVPGHIELAGYDKIRYINTMYPWEGKEYRRGAYSMESTGDGAGMFSEAEYNPVGSYIKRFDLDPELCSKRVRICFEGVEEAMYLWLNGQFVGYAEDSFTPSEFDLTPFIREKGNVLAVQVHKMSTAAFLEDQDFFRFFGIFRNVTLRAVPEIHLEDVWFRPELYKDNASGKLSVNLKVSAPENRKINARFVLKDQEGSVVLEKSAALQEKNGIYTEEIQTDDAQVKAWDNHHPYLYHVYVELTDESGNLSEVVPYDIGFRRIDVIDKVIHLNGKRLVLTGVNRHEWSPKTGRCISMNEMKSDIECILRNNINAVRTCHYPDQIPWYYMCDAAGIYMMAENNLESHGTFQKLGAIEPSCNVPGSIPQWKEAVVDRARSNFETFKNHTAILFWSLGNESYAGDDIEAMNTYYKEKQDGRLIHYESSFYNRAYEDTISDVESRMYAKPYEIEEYLDHDPKKPYLLCEFMHDMGNSMGGLGTYMHLIDKYDMYHGGFIWDFIDQALYVKDEVTGKEVLRYGGDFDDRPSDYEFSGDGIVFANRVEKPAMQEVRYYYGLYR
;
A
#
# COMPACT_ATOMS: atom_id res chain seq x y z
N MET A 1 -8.67 27.63 -5.82
CA MET A 1 -9.16 27.11 -4.52
C MET A 1 -8.08 27.39 -3.49
N ASN A 2 -8.39 27.69 -2.26
CA ASN A 2 -7.41 27.89 -1.19
C ASN A 2 -7.45 26.69 -0.25
N ALA A 3 -6.35 26.39 0.41
CA ALA A 3 -6.30 25.38 1.47
C ALA A 3 -7.25 25.75 2.61
N ASP A 4 -7.96 24.76 3.14
CA ASP A 4 -8.82 24.92 4.32
C ASP A 4 -8.42 23.87 5.38
N MET A 5 -8.02 24.31 6.56
CA MET A 5 -7.61 23.43 7.65
C MET A 5 -8.76 22.59 8.21
N LYS A 6 -10.02 22.95 7.93
CA LYS A 6 -11.19 22.15 8.31
C LYS A 6 -11.32 20.84 7.55
N TRP A 7 -10.56 20.65 6.47
CA TRP A 7 -10.51 19.35 5.80
C TRP A 7 -9.97 18.26 6.72
N LEU A 8 -9.08 18.61 7.65
CA LEU A 8 -8.58 17.67 8.67
C LEU A 8 -9.69 17.05 9.54
N ASP A 9 -10.87 17.70 9.58
CA ASP A 9 -12.00 17.33 10.43
C ASP A 9 -13.18 16.73 9.64
N ASN A 10 -13.03 16.58 8.32
CA ASN A 10 -14.13 16.17 7.45
C ASN A 10 -13.79 14.91 6.67
N PRO A 11 -14.31 13.73 7.04
CA PRO A 11 -14.01 12.47 6.34
C PRO A 11 -14.52 12.43 4.89
N GLU A 12 -15.39 13.36 4.48
CA GLU A 12 -15.83 13.48 3.09
C GLU A 12 -14.82 14.24 2.20
N VAL A 13 -13.76 14.83 2.79
CA VAL A 13 -12.71 15.58 2.06
C VAL A 13 -11.34 14.95 2.33
N PHE A 14 -11.10 13.79 1.77
CA PHE A 14 -9.84 13.04 1.90
C PHE A 14 -8.83 13.34 0.76
N ARG A 15 -9.25 14.02 -0.30
CA ARG A 15 -8.38 14.49 -1.39
C ARG A 15 -8.94 15.72 -2.10
N VAL A 16 -8.05 16.61 -2.57
CA VAL A 16 -8.39 17.77 -3.39
C VAL A 16 -7.34 17.92 -4.49
N ASN A 17 -7.78 18.00 -5.75
CA ASN A 17 -6.93 18.10 -6.94
C ASN A 17 -5.90 16.96 -7.12
N GLN A 18 -5.96 15.90 -6.33
CA GLN A 18 -5.16 14.70 -6.54
C GLN A 18 -5.62 14.00 -7.83
N LEU A 19 -4.68 13.51 -8.61
CA LEU A 19 -4.98 12.72 -9.80
C LEU A 19 -5.54 11.35 -9.39
N GLU A 20 -6.32 10.75 -10.30
CA GLU A 20 -6.83 9.39 -10.08
C GLU A 20 -5.69 8.38 -10.03
N ALA A 21 -5.79 7.39 -9.14
CA ALA A 21 -4.85 6.29 -9.07
C ALA A 21 -4.81 5.51 -10.40
N HIS A 22 -3.63 5.07 -10.77
CA HIS A 22 -3.36 4.32 -12.00
C HIS A 22 -2.28 3.26 -11.75
N SER A 23 -2.05 2.37 -12.70
CA SER A 23 -1.01 1.34 -12.61
C SER A 23 0.38 1.97 -12.36
N ASP A 24 1.20 1.26 -11.62
CA ASP A 24 2.55 1.66 -11.18
C ASP A 24 3.63 1.62 -12.27
N HIS A 25 3.20 1.55 -13.54
CA HIS A 25 4.10 1.41 -14.68
C HIS A 25 5.11 2.55 -14.81
N THR A 26 6.29 2.22 -15.29
CA THR A 26 7.34 3.16 -15.68
C THR A 26 7.36 3.29 -17.20
N TYR A 27 7.62 4.47 -17.73
CA TYR A 27 7.63 4.76 -19.16
C TYR A 27 8.94 5.44 -19.60
N TYR A 28 9.31 5.24 -20.87
CA TYR A 28 10.54 5.76 -21.47
C TYR A 28 10.26 6.36 -22.86
N GLU A 29 11.04 7.37 -23.25
CA GLU A 29 10.91 7.98 -24.59
C GLU A 29 11.42 7.08 -25.72
N SER A 30 12.23 6.07 -25.41
CA SER A 30 12.81 5.17 -26.41
C SER A 30 13.28 3.84 -25.80
N TYR A 31 13.46 2.84 -26.65
CA TYR A 31 14.10 1.58 -26.28
C TYR A 31 15.56 1.76 -25.83
N GLU A 32 16.29 2.74 -26.40
CA GLU A 32 17.66 3.02 -25.99
C GLU A 32 17.72 3.49 -24.53
N ALA A 33 16.82 4.40 -24.13
CA ALA A 33 16.70 4.87 -22.74
C ALA A 33 16.31 3.71 -21.80
N LEU A 34 15.37 2.87 -22.23
CA LEU A 34 14.96 1.68 -21.49
C LEU A 34 16.11 0.69 -21.28
N GLU A 35 16.88 0.35 -22.32
CA GLU A 35 18.02 -0.57 -22.25
C GLU A 35 19.12 -0.05 -21.31
N LYS A 36 19.37 1.24 -21.31
CA LYS A 36 20.34 1.90 -20.41
C LYS A 36 19.79 2.06 -18.99
N LYS A 37 18.50 1.85 -18.77
CA LYS A 37 17.78 2.18 -17.53
C LYS A 37 17.94 3.64 -17.10
N GLU A 38 18.07 4.53 -18.09
CA GLU A 38 18.16 5.97 -17.91
C GLU A 38 16.80 6.59 -18.20
N ASN A 39 16.09 7.01 -17.15
CA ASN A 39 14.79 7.65 -17.28
C ASN A 39 14.92 9.17 -17.08
N ALA A 40 15.19 9.87 -18.17
CA ALA A 40 15.32 11.33 -18.17
C ALA A 40 13.99 12.07 -17.90
N LEU A 41 12.85 11.36 -17.93
CA LEU A 41 11.53 11.92 -17.61
C LEU A 41 11.26 12.00 -16.10
N ILE A 42 12.17 11.52 -15.25
CA ILE A 42 11.99 11.49 -13.80
C ILE A 42 13.12 12.26 -13.12
N GLN A 43 12.74 13.26 -12.31
CA GLN A 43 13.65 14.01 -11.44
C GLN A 43 13.32 13.73 -9.98
N SER A 44 14.29 13.27 -9.19
CA SER A 44 14.11 13.05 -7.75
C SER A 44 14.19 14.37 -6.99
N LEU A 45 13.26 14.57 -6.05
CA LEU A 45 13.31 15.65 -5.06
C LEU A 45 13.76 15.17 -3.67
N ASN A 46 14.17 13.93 -3.53
CA ASN A 46 14.71 13.39 -2.29
C ASN A 46 15.93 14.19 -1.78
N GLY A 47 16.30 13.97 -0.53
CA GLY A 47 17.46 14.60 0.10
C GLY A 47 17.07 15.65 1.14
N GLN A 48 17.87 16.68 1.32
CA GLN A 48 17.61 17.71 2.34
C GLN A 48 16.54 18.71 1.90
N TRP A 49 15.58 18.96 2.82
CA TRP A 49 14.56 20.00 2.70
C TRP A 49 14.69 20.99 3.88
N GLU A 50 14.27 22.23 3.70
CA GLU A 50 14.05 23.18 4.79
C GLU A 50 12.82 22.74 5.59
N PHE A 51 12.88 22.85 6.92
CA PHE A 51 11.87 22.25 7.78
C PHE A 51 11.63 23.03 9.06
N VAL A 52 10.37 23.13 9.48
CA VAL A 52 10.03 23.60 10.83
C VAL A 52 8.92 22.74 11.41
N PHE A 53 9.10 22.33 12.66
CA PHE A 53 8.12 21.62 13.47
C PHE A 53 7.21 22.58 14.23
N SER A 54 5.92 22.29 14.27
CA SER A 54 4.94 23.01 15.09
C SER A 54 4.08 22.00 15.85
N LYS A 55 3.75 22.31 17.11
CA LYS A 55 2.99 21.38 17.98
C LYS A 55 1.50 21.25 17.58
N ASN A 56 0.97 22.18 16.81
CA ASN A 56 -0.42 22.20 16.35
C ASN A 56 -0.64 23.19 15.20
N VAL A 57 -1.82 23.15 14.62
CA VAL A 57 -2.24 24.01 13.50
C VAL A 57 -2.09 25.50 13.85
N LYS A 58 -2.45 25.92 15.07
CA LYS A 58 -2.41 27.34 15.49
C LYS A 58 -0.99 27.91 15.55
N SER A 59 0.00 27.09 15.84
CA SER A 59 1.41 27.52 16.00
C SER A 59 2.26 27.38 14.74
N ARG A 60 1.69 26.85 13.65
CA ARG A 60 2.40 26.70 12.39
C ARG A 60 2.68 28.04 11.71
N PRO A 61 3.72 28.14 10.87
CA PRO A 61 3.91 29.32 10.03
C PRO A 61 2.82 29.34 8.95
N GLU A 62 1.96 30.38 8.97
CA GLU A 62 0.80 30.44 8.07
C GLU A 62 1.18 30.69 6.61
N ASN A 63 2.20 31.52 6.36
CA ASN A 63 2.58 31.98 5.03
C ASN A 63 3.89 31.36 4.51
N PHE A 64 4.31 30.21 5.06
CA PHE A 64 5.57 29.58 4.71
C PHE A 64 5.68 29.16 3.23
N TYR A 65 4.56 29.04 2.55
CA TYR A 65 4.46 28.68 1.13
C TYR A 65 4.67 29.85 0.17
N GLU A 66 4.74 31.08 0.68
CA GLU A 66 5.00 32.26 -0.17
C GLU A 66 6.44 32.22 -0.72
N GLU A 67 6.60 32.69 -1.98
CA GLU A 67 7.91 32.58 -2.68
C GLU A 67 9.04 33.38 -1.99
N ASP A 68 8.72 34.50 -1.38
CA ASP A 68 9.64 35.39 -0.68
C ASP A 68 9.77 35.08 0.82
N PHE A 69 9.17 33.99 1.29
CA PHE A 69 9.26 33.60 2.68
C PHE A 69 10.72 33.37 3.11
N ASP A 70 11.14 34.03 4.19
CA ASP A 70 12.48 33.92 4.77
C ASP A 70 12.59 32.69 5.68
N ALA A 71 13.04 31.58 5.12
CA ALA A 71 13.21 30.31 5.81
C ALA A 71 14.55 30.19 6.58
N LYS A 72 15.27 31.30 6.85
CA LYS A 72 16.59 31.25 7.52
C LYS A 72 16.59 30.61 8.93
N ASN A 73 15.44 30.56 9.58
CA ASN A 73 15.25 29.92 10.89
C ASN A 73 14.68 28.50 10.77
N PHE A 74 14.53 27.97 9.56
CA PHE A 74 14.14 26.58 9.37
C PHE A 74 15.37 25.69 9.51
N ASP A 75 15.16 24.53 10.11
CA ASP A 75 16.15 23.44 10.16
C ASP A 75 16.26 22.73 8.79
N LYS A 76 17.02 21.67 8.76
CA LYS A 76 17.10 20.75 7.63
C LYS A 76 16.64 19.36 8.03
N ILE A 77 15.77 18.75 7.23
CA ILE A 77 15.33 17.38 7.41
C ILE A 77 15.61 16.57 6.14
N MET A 78 15.85 15.27 6.30
CA MET A 78 15.97 14.34 5.16
C MET A 78 14.58 13.88 4.70
N VAL A 79 14.38 13.83 3.40
CA VAL A 79 13.23 13.24 2.71
C VAL A 79 13.75 12.17 1.76
N PRO A 80 13.27 10.92 1.83
CA PRO A 80 12.27 10.43 2.79
C PRO A 80 12.79 10.34 4.23
N GLY A 81 11.86 10.46 5.21
CA GLY A 81 12.18 10.36 6.63
C GLY A 81 10.97 10.63 7.54
N HIS A 82 11.02 10.09 8.76
CA HIS A 82 10.05 10.34 9.80
C HIS A 82 10.49 11.52 10.68
N ILE A 83 9.53 12.37 11.03
CA ILE A 83 9.77 13.59 11.83
C ILE A 83 10.25 13.22 13.24
N GLU A 84 9.72 12.16 13.85
CA GLU A 84 10.10 11.66 15.15
C GLU A 84 11.56 11.17 15.18
N LEU A 85 11.96 10.43 14.14
CA LEU A 85 13.35 9.93 14.04
C LEU A 85 14.35 11.03 13.74
N ALA A 86 13.88 12.16 13.22
CA ALA A 86 14.68 13.38 13.09
C ALA A 86 14.79 14.17 14.43
N GLY A 87 14.08 13.74 15.48
CA GLY A 87 14.18 14.29 16.83
C GLY A 87 13.24 15.45 17.16
N TYR A 88 12.16 15.65 16.38
CA TYR A 88 11.23 16.78 16.58
C TYR A 88 9.98 16.42 17.38
N ASP A 89 9.46 15.20 17.23
CA ASP A 89 8.32 14.71 18.02
C ASP A 89 8.70 13.46 18.80
N LYS A 90 7.83 13.02 19.67
CA LYS A 90 8.03 11.88 20.54
C LYS A 90 7.77 10.57 19.78
N ILE A 91 8.74 9.66 19.82
CA ILE A 91 8.57 8.28 19.39
C ILE A 91 7.52 7.64 20.30
N ARG A 92 6.52 6.97 19.71
CA ARG A 92 5.41 6.36 20.43
C ARG A 92 4.92 5.10 19.72
N TYR A 93 4.72 4.05 20.48
CA TYR A 93 4.12 2.82 20.01
C TYR A 93 2.76 2.60 20.68
N ILE A 94 1.72 2.41 19.87
CA ILE A 94 0.37 2.12 20.34
C ILE A 94 -0.29 1.13 19.37
N ASN A 95 -0.93 0.10 19.92
CA ASN A 95 -1.72 -0.89 19.20
C ASN A 95 -3.23 -0.59 19.31
N THR A 96 -3.80 -0.69 20.52
CA THR A 96 -5.25 -0.80 20.74
C THR A 96 -5.98 0.53 20.94
N MET A 97 -5.29 1.64 20.90
CA MET A 97 -5.81 2.98 21.18
C MET A 97 -5.45 3.96 20.08
N TYR A 98 -6.34 4.88 19.79
CA TYR A 98 -5.99 6.01 18.94
C TYR A 98 -4.86 6.86 19.53
N PRO A 99 -4.02 7.53 18.69
CA PRO A 99 -2.82 8.25 19.15
C PRO A 99 -3.11 9.41 20.12
N TRP A 100 -4.31 9.95 20.14
CA TRP A 100 -4.71 11.04 21.02
C TRP A 100 -5.26 10.59 22.37
N GLU A 101 -5.62 9.32 22.54
CA GLU A 101 -6.23 8.83 23.77
C GLU A 101 -5.36 9.03 25.00
N GLY A 102 -6.01 9.38 26.10
CA GLY A 102 -5.34 9.74 27.36
C GLY A 102 -4.64 11.10 27.37
N LYS A 103 -4.66 11.85 26.26
CA LYS A 103 -4.05 13.19 26.14
C LYS A 103 -5.04 14.26 25.76
N GLU A 104 -5.84 14.01 24.75
CA GLU A 104 -6.88 14.92 24.29
C GLU A 104 -8.19 14.19 24.10
N TYR A 105 -9.28 14.91 24.35
CA TYR A 105 -10.61 14.41 24.04
C TYR A 105 -10.83 14.48 22.53
N ARG A 106 -11.38 13.40 21.95
CA ARG A 106 -11.94 13.35 20.61
C ARG A 106 -13.35 12.79 20.69
N ARG A 107 -14.24 13.32 19.88
CA ARG A 107 -15.58 12.75 19.74
C ARG A 107 -15.51 11.42 19.01
N GLY A 108 -16.53 10.62 19.23
CA GLY A 108 -16.74 9.45 18.41
C GLY A 108 -16.83 9.85 16.92
N ALA A 109 -16.28 9.07 16.03
CA ALA A 109 -16.15 9.38 14.60
C ALA A 109 -17.49 9.55 13.86
N TYR A 110 -18.60 9.18 14.47
CA TYR A 110 -19.95 9.43 13.95
C TYR A 110 -20.43 10.89 14.14
N SER A 111 -19.72 11.69 14.89
CA SER A 111 -20.04 13.11 15.13
C SER A 111 -18.76 13.93 15.19
N MET A 112 -18.35 14.47 14.06
CA MET A 112 -17.19 15.37 13.94
C MET A 112 -17.56 16.83 14.21
N GLU A 113 -18.75 17.11 14.78
CA GLU A 113 -19.16 18.46 15.10
C GLU A 113 -18.42 19.01 16.33
N SER A 114 -17.90 20.22 16.23
CA SER A 114 -17.30 20.95 17.33
C SER A 114 -18.34 21.28 18.42
N THR A 115 -17.91 21.28 19.68
CA THR A 115 -18.72 21.75 20.80
C THR A 115 -18.84 23.29 20.85
N GLY A 116 -18.22 24.01 19.91
CA GLY A 116 -18.15 25.45 19.86
C GLY A 116 -16.86 26.04 20.46
N ASP A 117 -16.11 25.24 21.22
CA ASP A 117 -14.79 25.56 21.77
C ASP A 117 -13.64 24.86 21.01
N GLY A 118 -13.96 24.13 19.93
CA GLY A 118 -13.03 23.36 19.11
C GLY A 118 -12.63 22.01 19.71
N ALA A 119 -13.17 21.63 20.86
CA ALA A 119 -12.83 20.36 21.48
C ALA A 119 -13.20 19.17 20.58
N GLY A 120 -12.26 18.27 20.37
CA GLY A 120 -12.43 17.09 19.54
C GLY A 120 -12.10 17.30 18.05
N MET A 121 -11.80 18.52 17.60
CA MET A 121 -11.41 18.81 16.21
C MET A 121 -9.89 18.76 16.06
N PHE A 122 -9.39 18.13 14.99
CA PHE A 122 -7.95 18.05 14.71
C PHE A 122 -7.35 19.39 14.34
N SER A 123 -8.09 20.21 13.59
CA SER A 123 -7.66 21.56 13.18
C SER A 123 -7.51 22.53 14.35
N GLU A 124 -8.17 22.27 15.48
CA GLU A 124 -8.21 23.16 16.64
C GLU A 124 -7.50 22.56 17.88
N ALA A 125 -6.96 21.36 17.77
CA ALA A 125 -6.33 20.63 18.86
C ALA A 125 -5.14 21.37 19.48
N GLU A 126 -4.98 21.26 20.80
CA GLU A 126 -3.78 21.77 21.49
C GLU A 126 -2.52 21.02 21.09
N TYR A 127 -2.66 19.76 20.70
CA TYR A 127 -1.58 18.92 20.20
C TYR A 127 -2.05 18.11 18.96
N ASN A 128 -1.63 18.57 17.81
CA ASN A 128 -1.69 17.88 16.52
C ASN A 128 -0.48 18.36 15.72
N PRO A 129 0.67 17.66 15.84
CA PRO A 129 1.92 18.08 15.25
C PRO A 129 1.85 18.34 13.76
N VAL A 130 2.60 19.35 13.33
CA VAL A 130 2.66 19.79 11.93
C VAL A 130 4.11 19.94 11.51
N GLY A 131 4.49 19.28 10.43
CA GLY A 131 5.76 19.50 9.73
C GLY A 131 5.53 20.42 8.54
N SER A 132 6.23 21.56 8.49
CA SER A 132 6.22 22.46 7.33
C SER A 132 7.55 22.34 6.60
N TYR A 133 7.53 21.92 5.34
CA TYR A 133 8.67 21.62 4.49
C TYR A 133 8.77 22.59 3.32
N ILE A 134 10.00 23.00 2.96
CA ILE A 134 10.26 23.77 1.73
C ILE A 134 11.38 23.11 0.95
N LYS A 135 11.17 22.91 -0.34
CA LYS A 135 12.18 22.50 -1.33
C LYS A 135 12.31 23.53 -2.42
N ARG A 136 13.53 24.04 -2.60
CA ARG A 136 13.87 24.91 -3.72
C ARG A 136 14.60 24.10 -4.78
N PHE A 137 14.15 24.21 -6.05
CA PHE A 137 14.73 23.42 -7.14
C PHE A 137 14.57 24.09 -8.50
N ASP A 138 15.41 23.68 -9.44
CA ASP A 138 15.26 23.93 -10.86
C ASP A 138 14.80 22.63 -11.54
N LEU A 139 14.06 22.72 -12.63
CA LEU A 139 13.74 21.55 -13.44
C LEU A 139 14.99 21.06 -14.18
N ASP A 140 15.13 19.75 -14.26
CA ASP A 140 16.07 19.13 -15.18
C ASP A 140 15.69 19.50 -16.64
N PRO A 141 16.67 19.69 -17.53
CA PRO A 141 16.41 20.17 -18.90
C PRO A 141 15.39 19.33 -19.67
N GLU A 142 15.38 18.02 -19.43
CA GLU A 142 14.51 17.05 -20.08
C GLU A 142 13.04 17.16 -19.66
N LEU A 143 12.76 17.79 -18.51
CA LEU A 143 11.41 18.07 -18.04
C LEU A 143 10.87 19.41 -18.55
N CYS A 144 11.76 20.30 -19.00
CA CYS A 144 11.35 21.62 -19.48
C CYS A 144 10.42 21.50 -20.68
N SER A 145 9.41 22.40 -20.73
CA SER A 145 8.40 22.46 -21.81
C SER A 145 7.48 21.22 -21.93
N LYS A 146 7.53 20.29 -20.99
CA LYS A 146 6.59 19.16 -20.89
C LYS A 146 5.53 19.42 -19.80
N ARG A 147 4.45 18.65 -19.81
CA ARG A 147 3.57 18.55 -18.64
C ARG A 147 4.38 17.90 -17.52
N VAL A 148 4.25 18.39 -16.30
CA VAL A 148 4.98 17.87 -15.15
C VAL A 148 4.01 17.51 -14.03
N ARG A 149 4.13 16.30 -13.52
CA ARG A 149 3.44 15.83 -12.32
C ARG A 149 4.43 15.66 -11.17
N ILE A 150 3.93 15.78 -9.95
CA ILE A 150 4.67 15.36 -8.75
C ILE A 150 4.00 14.13 -8.19
N CYS A 151 4.81 13.15 -7.79
CA CYS A 151 4.38 11.95 -7.10
C CYS A 151 5.03 11.89 -5.72
N PHE A 152 4.22 11.79 -4.69
CA PHE A 152 4.62 11.41 -3.34
C PHE A 152 4.22 9.94 -3.16
N GLU A 153 5.19 9.04 -3.04
CA GLU A 153 4.91 7.60 -2.92
C GLU A 153 4.34 7.21 -1.54
N GLY A 154 4.51 8.08 -0.53
CA GLY A 154 3.94 7.90 0.80
C GLY A 154 4.18 9.11 1.69
N VAL A 155 3.11 9.63 2.28
CA VAL A 155 3.14 10.74 3.26
C VAL A 155 2.18 10.41 4.39
N GLU A 156 2.67 10.30 5.58
CA GLU A 156 1.90 10.04 6.79
C GLU A 156 1.77 11.35 7.59
N GLU A 157 0.64 11.91 7.75
CA GLU A 157 -0.68 11.47 7.35
C GLU A 157 -1.31 12.43 6.33
N ALA A 158 -1.89 13.55 6.76
CA ALA A 158 -2.56 14.51 5.89
C ALA A 158 -1.60 15.55 5.30
N MET A 159 -1.61 15.72 4.00
CA MET A 159 -0.67 16.56 3.26
C MET A 159 -1.38 17.69 2.52
N TYR A 160 -0.91 18.93 2.72
CA TYR A 160 -1.23 20.11 1.91
C TYR A 160 -0.03 20.49 1.05
N LEU A 161 -0.26 20.86 -0.20
CA LEU A 161 0.77 21.12 -1.21
C LEU A 161 0.60 22.48 -1.87
N TRP A 162 1.70 23.24 -1.97
CA TRP A 162 1.79 24.50 -2.71
C TRP A 162 3.02 24.50 -3.60
N LEU A 163 2.91 25.16 -4.76
CA LEU A 163 4.05 25.43 -5.65
C LEU A 163 4.04 26.91 -6.03
N ASN A 164 5.17 27.60 -5.84
CA ASN A 164 5.35 29.00 -6.18
C ASN A 164 4.23 29.91 -5.62
N GLY A 165 3.90 29.70 -4.36
CA GLY A 165 2.88 30.46 -3.62
C GLY A 165 1.43 30.06 -3.92
N GLN A 166 1.18 29.11 -4.82
CA GLN A 166 -0.15 28.71 -5.25
C GLN A 166 -0.52 27.34 -4.68
N PHE A 167 -1.75 27.20 -4.16
CA PHE A 167 -2.25 25.93 -3.67
C PHE A 167 -2.41 24.92 -4.82
N VAL A 168 -1.81 23.75 -4.65
CA VAL A 168 -1.87 22.64 -5.61
C VAL A 168 -2.91 21.61 -5.19
N GLY A 169 -2.83 21.06 -3.96
CA GLY A 169 -3.74 20.01 -3.56
C GLY A 169 -3.60 19.52 -2.12
N TYR A 170 -4.42 18.52 -1.78
CA TYR A 170 -4.54 17.87 -0.48
C TYR A 170 -4.73 16.37 -0.66
N ALA A 171 -4.15 15.55 0.25
CA ALA A 171 -4.34 14.10 0.29
C ALA A 171 -4.17 13.56 1.71
N GLU A 172 -4.85 12.44 2.01
CA GLU A 172 -4.83 11.77 3.33
C GLU A 172 -4.36 10.31 3.31
N ASP A 173 -4.40 9.57 2.19
CA ASP A 173 -3.95 8.17 2.17
C ASP A 173 -2.42 8.09 2.26
N SER A 174 -1.92 7.56 3.39
CA SER A 174 -0.48 7.57 3.72
C SER A 174 0.35 6.61 2.88
N PHE A 175 -0.21 5.49 2.41
CA PHE A 175 0.56 4.35 1.91
C PHE A 175 0.40 4.07 0.41
N THR A 176 -0.42 4.85 -0.29
CA THR A 176 -0.52 4.82 -1.75
C THR A 176 0.02 6.10 -2.37
N PRO A 177 0.50 6.06 -3.63
CA PRO A 177 1.02 7.24 -4.30
C PRO A 177 -0.02 8.35 -4.42
N SER A 178 0.37 9.58 -4.05
CA SER A 178 -0.41 10.79 -4.27
C SER A 178 0.22 11.62 -5.37
N GLU A 179 -0.48 11.78 -6.50
CA GLU A 179 0.01 12.53 -7.66
C GLU A 179 -0.78 13.83 -7.88
N PHE A 180 -0.07 14.87 -8.33
CA PHE A 180 -0.66 16.18 -8.64
C PHE A 180 -0.08 16.76 -9.93
N ASP A 181 -0.91 17.42 -10.72
CA ASP A 181 -0.45 18.14 -11.92
C ASP A 181 0.16 19.50 -11.52
N LEU A 182 1.45 19.63 -11.75
CA LEU A 182 2.19 20.87 -11.51
C LEU A 182 2.27 21.78 -12.74
N THR A 183 1.86 21.32 -13.91
CA THR A 183 2.00 22.05 -15.17
C THR A 183 1.51 23.51 -15.12
N PRO A 184 0.39 23.82 -14.44
CA PRO A 184 -0.07 25.23 -14.35
C PRO A 184 0.80 26.14 -13.48
N PHE A 185 1.67 25.58 -12.64
CA PHE A 185 2.36 26.29 -11.57
C PHE A 185 3.88 26.30 -11.74
N ILE A 186 4.45 25.30 -12.44
CA ILE A 186 5.87 25.02 -12.48
C ILE A 186 6.61 25.95 -13.44
N ARG A 187 7.87 26.27 -13.12
CA ARG A 187 8.80 27.07 -13.92
C ARG A 187 10.06 26.25 -14.21
N GLU A 188 10.81 26.63 -15.24
CA GLU A 188 12.09 25.98 -15.53
C GLU A 188 13.10 26.16 -14.38
N LYS A 189 13.07 27.33 -13.72
CA LYS A 189 14.00 27.66 -12.63
C LYS A 189 13.32 28.38 -11.48
N GLY A 190 13.94 28.24 -10.30
CA GLY A 190 13.57 28.96 -9.10
C GLY A 190 12.23 28.52 -8.52
N ASN A 191 11.89 27.24 -8.63
CA ASN A 191 10.66 26.71 -8.01
C ASN A 191 10.78 26.64 -6.50
N VAL A 192 9.69 26.96 -5.81
CA VAL A 192 9.52 26.84 -4.37
C VAL A 192 8.34 25.91 -4.10
N LEU A 193 8.64 24.67 -3.74
CA LEU A 193 7.66 23.68 -3.33
C LEU A 193 7.51 23.74 -1.81
N ALA A 194 6.29 23.93 -1.34
CA ALA A 194 5.96 23.93 0.08
C ALA A 194 4.98 22.80 0.40
N VAL A 195 5.28 22.03 1.42
CA VAL A 195 4.45 20.91 1.87
C VAL A 195 4.18 21.05 3.37
N GLN A 196 2.94 20.88 3.78
CA GLN A 196 2.58 20.84 5.19
C GLN A 196 1.94 19.50 5.50
N VAL A 197 2.56 18.76 6.43
CA VAL A 197 2.11 17.42 6.84
C VAL A 197 1.57 17.51 8.27
N HIS A 198 0.35 17.08 8.46
CA HIS A 198 -0.33 17.02 9.76
C HIS A 198 -0.34 15.57 10.25
N LYS A 199 0.02 15.37 11.53
CA LYS A 199 0.10 14.02 12.13
C LYS A 199 -1.25 13.35 12.29
N MET A 200 -2.32 14.15 12.46
CA MET A 200 -3.66 13.64 12.68
C MET A 200 -4.69 14.42 11.87
N SER A 201 -5.54 13.68 11.20
CA SER A 201 -6.75 14.13 10.51
C SER A 201 -7.86 13.10 10.70
N THR A 202 -8.92 13.19 9.91
CA THR A 202 -9.92 12.12 9.87
C THR A 202 -9.32 10.78 9.43
N ALA A 203 -8.27 10.79 8.60
CA ALA A 203 -7.56 9.56 8.22
C ALA A 203 -7.03 8.77 9.41
N ALA A 204 -6.60 9.43 10.50
CA ALA A 204 -6.11 8.76 11.72
C ALA A 204 -7.14 7.82 12.39
N PHE A 205 -8.43 7.94 12.06
CA PHE A 205 -9.43 6.95 12.47
C PHE A 205 -9.36 5.66 11.63
N LEU A 206 -8.84 5.74 10.41
CA LEU A 206 -8.72 4.63 9.45
C LEU A 206 -7.30 4.08 9.37
N GLU A 207 -6.32 4.78 9.92
CA GLU A 207 -4.89 4.42 9.90
C GLU A 207 -4.40 4.16 11.33
N ASP A 208 -5.13 3.28 12.03
CA ASP A 208 -4.90 2.95 13.44
C ASP A 208 -4.18 1.61 13.61
N GLN A 209 -3.25 1.30 12.70
CA GLN A 209 -2.50 0.07 12.67
C GLN A 209 -1.62 -0.11 13.92
N ASP A 210 -1.33 -1.37 14.24
CA ASP A 210 -0.40 -1.77 15.28
C ASP A 210 1.05 -1.46 14.90
N PHE A 211 1.46 -0.21 15.11
CA PHE A 211 2.81 0.24 14.77
C PHE A 211 3.24 1.51 15.51
N PHE A 212 4.52 1.86 15.39
CA PHE A 212 5.02 3.16 15.84
C PHE A 212 4.32 4.31 15.12
N ARG A 213 3.78 5.27 15.87
CA ARG A 213 3.02 6.41 15.37
C ARG A 213 3.95 7.50 14.88
N PHE A 214 4.39 7.37 13.65
CA PHE A 214 5.23 8.34 12.95
C PHE A 214 4.40 9.27 12.08
N PHE A 215 5.05 10.31 11.54
CA PHE A 215 4.51 11.12 10.44
C PHE A 215 5.64 11.78 9.66
N GLY A 216 5.30 12.27 8.45
CA GLY A 216 6.24 12.91 7.56
C GLY A 216 6.21 12.35 6.15
N ILE A 217 7.10 12.83 5.29
CA ILE A 217 7.28 12.34 3.92
C ILE A 217 8.24 11.16 3.97
N PHE A 218 7.72 9.92 4.03
CA PHE A 218 8.53 8.73 4.35
C PHE A 218 8.85 7.83 3.16
N ARG A 219 8.29 8.10 1.98
CA ARG A 219 8.66 7.46 0.70
C ARG A 219 9.14 8.52 -0.29
N ASN A 220 9.55 8.09 -1.49
CA ASN A 220 10.16 8.98 -2.48
C ASN A 220 9.23 10.10 -2.94
N VAL A 221 9.86 11.22 -3.32
CA VAL A 221 9.21 12.34 -4.01
C VAL A 221 9.87 12.52 -5.36
N THR A 222 9.09 12.43 -6.43
CA THR A 222 9.57 12.53 -7.81
C THR A 222 8.74 13.49 -8.65
N LEU A 223 9.41 14.24 -9.51
CA LEU A 223 8.77 14.92 -10.64
C LEU A 223 8.80 13.99 -11.84
N ARG A 224 7.70 13.95 -12.58
CA ARG A 224 7.55 13.11 -13.77
C ARG A 224 7.10 13.96 -14.95
N ALA A 225 7.93 14.00 -15.99
CA ALA A 225 7.54 14.64 -17.26
C ALA A 225 6.60 13.71 -18.02
N VAL A 226 5.46 14.24 -18.44
CA VAL A 226 4.43 13.49 -19.17
C VAL A 226 4.53 13.82 -20.65
N PRO A 227 4.80 12.84 -21.54
CA PRO A 227 4.80 13.03 -22.97
C PRO A 227 3.47 13.57 -23.51
N GLU A 228 3.47 14.11 -24.73
CA GLU A 228 2.27 14.63 -25.38
C GLU A 228 1.24 13.51 -25.63
N ILE A 229 1.71 12.31 -26.01
CA ILE A 229 0.94 11.08 -26.08
C ILE A 229 1.45 10.20 -24.95
N HIS A 230 0.62 9.95 -23.95
CA HIS A 230 1.03 9.32 -22.70
C HIS A 230 0.05 8.24 -22.24
N LEU A 231 0.60 7.10 -21.84
CA LEU A 231 -0.16 6.02 -21.21
C LEU A 231 -0.51 6.41 -19.77
N GLU A 232 -1.75 6.82 -19.56
CA GLU A 232 -2.26 7.19 -18.22
C GLU A 232 -2.47 5.97 -17.33
N ASP A 233 -2.90 4.85 -17.94
CA ASP A 233 -3.18 3.61 -17.21
C ASP A 233 -3.13 2.41 -18.14
N VAL A 234 -2.66 1.29 -17.60
CA VAL A 234 -2.67 0.00 -18.29
C VAL A 234 -3.11 -1.11 -17.35
N TRP A 235 -3.94 -2.01 -17.87
CA TRP A 235 -4.32 -3.21 -17.14
C TRP A 235 -4.08 -4.45 -18.00
N PHE A 236 -3.13 -5.27 -17.59
CA PHE A 236 -2.84 -6.56 -18.19
C PHE A 236 -3.67 -7.64 -17.53
N ARG A 237 -4.42 -8.41 -18.33
CA ARG A 237 -5.24 -9.52 -17.87
C ARG A 237 -4.82 -10.83 -18.57
N PRO A 238 -3.74 -11.47 -18.07
CA PRO A 238 -3.32 -12.78 -18.57
C PRO A 238 -4.32 -13.84 -18.11
N GLU A 239 -4.83 -14.65 -19.03
CA GLU A 239 -5.70 -15.78 -18.77
C GLU A 239 -4.97 -17.08 -19.08
N LEU A 240 -4.77 -17.93 -18.08
CA LEU A 240 -4.22 -19.27 -18.22
C LEU A 240 -5.35 -20.28 -18.38
N TYR A 241 -5.32 -21.10 -19.43
CA TYR A 241 -6.33 -22.12 -19.65
C TYR A 241 -6.12 -23.36 -18.77
N LYS A 242 -7.12 -24.25 -18.73
CA LYS A 242 -7.12 -25.42 -17.83
C LYS A 242 -6.02 -26.45 -18.13
N ASP A 243 -5.42 -26.39 -19.31
CA ASP A 243 -4.28 -27.22 -19.69
C ASP A 243 -2.96 -26.76 -19.06
N ASN A 244 -2.94 -25.57 -18.44
CA ASN A 244 -1.77 -24.89 -17.86
C ASN A 244 -0.60 -24.71 -18.86
N ALA A 245 -0.87 -24.73 -20.15
CA ALA A 245 0.12 -24.66 -21.22
C ALA A 245 -0.28 -23.68 -22.33
N SER A 246 -1.52 -23.22 -22.33
CA SER A 246 -2.03 -22.22 -23.27
C SER A 246 -2.80 -21.12 -22.55
N GLY A 247 -2.92 -19.98 -23.21
CA GLY A 247 -3.59 -18.82 -22.66
C GLY A 247 -3.69 -17.67 -23.64
N LYS A 248 -4.30 -16.58 -23.21
CA LYS A 248 -4.39 -15.32 -23.96
C LYS A 248 -4.11 -14.13 -23.06
N LEU A 249 -3.84 -12.97 -23.66
CA LEU A 249 -3.65 -11.72 -22.95
C LEU A 249 -4.67 -10.68 -23.44
N SER A 250 -5.40 -10.09 -22.51
CA SER A 250 -6.17 -8.86 -22.75
C SER A 250 -5.45 -7.67 -22.11
N VAL A 251 -5.36 -6.56 -22.84
CA VAL A 251 -4.72 -5.33 -22.39
C VAL A 251 -5.69 -4.18 -22.53
N ASN A 252 -6.06 -3.56 -21.40
CA ASN A 252 -6.86 -2.34 -21.40
C ASN A 252 -5.94 -1.14 -21.31
N LEU A 253 -6.09 -0.18 -22.18
CA LEU A 253 -5.26 1.01 -22.27
C LEU A 253 -6.10 2.27 -22.07
N LYS A 254 -5.55 3.24 -21.33
CA LYS A 254 -6.06 4.60 -21.22
C LYS A 254 -4.90 5.56 -21.51
N VAL A 255 -5.03 6.35 -22.57
CA VAL A 255 -3.97 7.23 -23.07
C VAL A 255 -4.50 8.66 -23.11
N SER A 256 -3.72 9.62 -22.64
CA SER A 256 -3.98 11.05 -22.84
C SER A 256 -3.19 11.58 -24.02
N ALA A 257 -3.83 12.40 -24.84
CA ALA A 257 -3.19 13.13 -25.95
C ALA A 257 -4.06 14.30 -26.39
N PRO A 258 -3.56 15.21 -27.23
CA PRO A 258 -4.39 16.23 -27.86
C PRO A 258 -5.56 15.60 -28.66
N GLU A 259 -6.69 16.29 -28.66
CA GLU A 259 -7.89 15.84 -29.38
C GLU A 259 -7.63 15.66 -30.89
N ASN A 260 -8.39 14.76 -31.51
CA ASN A 260 -8.37 14.51 -32.96
C ASN A 260 -7.02 14.00 -33.51
N ARG A 261 -6.19 13.38 -32.66
CA ARG A 261 -4.99 12.65 -33.11
C ARG A 261 -5.35 11.20 -33.48
N LYS A 262 -4.56 10.63 -34.39
CA LYS A 262 -4.59 9.18 -34.61
C LYS A 262 -3.44 8.55 -33.85
N ILE A 263 -3.78 7.74 -32.87
CA ILE A 263 -2.80 7.08 -32.00
C ILE A 263 -2.96 5.58 -32.17
N ASN A 264 -1.82 4.91 -32.35
CA ASN A 264 -1.78 3.46 -32.36
C ASN A 264 -1.04 2.97 -31.12
N ALA A 265 -1.57 1.92 -30.53
CA ALA A 265 -0.88 1.15 -29.51
C ALA A 265 -0.48 -0.21 -30.10
N ARG A 266 0.72 -0.64 -29.77
CA ARG A 266 1.23 -1.98 -30.03
C ARG A 266 1.73 -2.55 -28.73
N PHE A 267 1.37 -3.78 -28.40
CA PHE A 267 2.08 -4.49 -27.35
C PHE A 267 2.77 -5.72 -27.91
N VAL A 268 3.91 -6.05 -27.30
CA VAL A 268 4.75 -7.18 -27.63
C VAL A 268 5.05 -7.94 -26.34
N LEU A 269 4.65 -9.19 -26.28
CA LEU A 269 4.97 -10.10 -25.16
C LEU A 269 6.16 -10.97 -25.57
N LYS A 270 7.24 -10.94 -24.80
CA LYS A 270 8.45 -11.75 -25.01
C LYS A 270 8.66 -12.73 -23.85
N ASP A 271 9.19 -13.89 -24.19
CA ASP A 271 9.71 -14.83 -23.18
C ASP A 271 11.04 -14.35 -22.58
N GLN A 272 11.56 -15.11 -21.61
CA GLN A 272 12.83 -14.79 -20.93
C GLN A 272 14.05 -14.89 -21.86
N GLU A 273 13.93 -15.58 -22.99
CA GLU A 273 14.94 -15.69 -24.04
C GLU A 273 14.84 -14.56 -25.07
N GLY A 274 13.82 -13.67 -24.94
CA GLY A 274 13.58 -12.52 -25.81
C GLY A 274 12.79 -12.82 -27.08
N SER A 275 12.28 -14.06 -27.22
CA SER A 275 11.44 -14.44 -28.37
C SER A 275 10.03 -13.89 -28.22
N VAL A 276 9.47 -13.40 -29.32
CA VAL A 276 8.08 -12.89 -29.32
C VAL A 276 7.10 -14.05 -29.21
N VAL A 277 6.28 -14.01 -28.18
CA VAL A 277 5.21 -15.00 -27.91
C VAL A 277 3.88 -14.50 -28.46
N LEU A 278 3.56 -13.23 -28.20
CA LEU A 278 2.34 -12.57 -28.64
C LEU A 278 2.68 -11.14 -29.09
N GLU A 279 1.97 -10.69 -30.10
CA GLU A 279 2.04 -9.32 -30.59
C GLU A 279 0.70 -8.88 -31.15
N LYS A 280 0.26 -7.67 -30.82
CA LYS A 280 -0.98 -7.11 -31.35
C LYS A 280 -0.88 -5.59 -31.41
N SER A 281 -1.58 -4.99 -32.37
CA SER A 281 -1.69 -3.53 -32.52
C SER A 281 -3.14 -3.16 -32.72
N ALA A 282 -3.51 -1.97 -32.23
CA ALA A 282 -4.82 -1.37 -32.46
C ALA A 282 -4.73 0.16 -32.56
N ALA A 283 -5.66 0.75 -33.30
CA ALA A 283 -5.88 2.19 -33.26
C ALA A 283 -6.79 2.51 -32.08
N LEU A 284 -6.40 3.48 -31.26
CA LEU A 284 -7.17 3.86 -30.07
C LEU A 284 -8.41 4.68 -30.43
N GLN A 285 -9.47 4.50 -29.64
CA GLN A 285 -10.72 5.24 -29.76
C GLN A 285 -10.69 6.47 -28.87
N GLU A 286 -10.95 7.64 -29.46
CA GLU A 286 -10.87 8.93 -28.77
C GLU A 286 -12.23 9.40 -28.25
N LYS A 287 -12.22 9.93 -27.01
CA LYS A 287 -13.32 10.68 -26.42
C LYS A 287 -12.78 11.78 -25.51
N ASN A 288 -12.96 13.05 -25.91
CA ASN A 288 -12.56 14.23 -25.13
C ASN A 288 -11.06 14.21 -24.72
N GLY A 289 -10.17 13.90 -25.65
CA GLY A 289 -8.71 13.85 -25.41
C GLY A 289 -8.24 12.63 -24.60
N ILE A 290 -9.13 11.73 -24.26
CA ILE A 290 -8.82 10.42 -23.67
C ILE A 290 -9.04 9.34 -24.72
N TYR A 291 -8.03 8.52 -24.90
CA TYR A 291 -8.01 7.44 -25.88
C TYR A 291 -8.02 6.11 -25.12
N THR A 292 -8.92 5.23 -25.48
CA THR A 292 -9.04 3.92 -24.83
C THR A 292 -9.14 2.80 -25.84
N GLU A 293 -8.66 1.64 -25.49
CA GLU A 293 -8.85 0.41 -26.25
C GLU A 293 -8.69 -0.82 -25.34
N GLU A 294 -9.43 -1.87 -25.64
CA GLU A 294 -9.18 -3.21 -25.12
C GLU A 294 -8.65 -4.10 -26.25
N ILE A 295 -7.40 -4.50 -26.14
CA ILE A 295 -6.73 -5.33 -27.14
C ILE A 295 -6.65 -6.75 -26.63
N GLN A 296 -7.26 -7.72 -27.32
CA GLN A 296 -7.17 -9.14 -27.00
C GLN A 296 -6.28 -9.85 -28.01
N THR A 297 -5.42 -10.74 -27.54
CA THR A 297 -4.61 -11.61 -28.39
C THR A 297 -5.39 -12.83 -28.87
N ASP A 298 -4.82 -13.52 -29.85
CA ASP A 298 -5.13 -14.91 -30.11
C ASP A 298 -4.54 -15.79 -29.02
N ASP A 299 -4.94 -17.09 -28.97
CA ASP A 299 -4.40 -18.05 -28.02
C ASP A 299 -2.91 -18.35 -28.33
N ALA A 300 -2.10 -18.52 -27.29
CA ALA A 300 -0.69 -18.85 -27.40
C ALA A 300 -0.29 -19.94 -26.41
N GLN A 301 0.85 -20.59 -26.69
CA GLN A 301 1.50 -21.45 -25.72
C GLN A 301 2.20 -20.58 -24.68
N VAL A 302 1.88 -20.80 -23.40
CA VAL A 302 2.44 -20.06 -22.28
C VAL A 302 2.84 -20.97 -21.15
N LYS A 303 3.77 -20.52 -20.32
CA LYS A 303 4.18 -21.18 -19.08
C LYS A 303 3.41 -20.58 -17.91
N ALA A 304 2.90 -21.45 -17.04
CA ALA A 304 2.20 -21.02 -15.84
C ALA A 304 3.20 -20.44 -14.80
N TRP A 305 2.75 -19.44 -14.07
CA TRP A 305 3.44 -18.86 -12.92
C TRP A 305 2.91 -19.48 -11.64
N ASP A 306 3.81 -19.95 -10.77
CA ASP A 306 3.55 -20.37 -9.40
C ASP A 306 4.80 -20.17 -8.52
N ASN A 307 4.72 -20.49 -7.22
CA ASN A 307 5.84 -20.32 -6.30
C ASN A 307 7.06 -21.23 -6.58
N HIS A 308 6.89 -22.32 -7.31
CA HIS A 308 7.97 -23.19 -7.73
C HIS A 308 8.59 -22.78 -9.07
N HIS A 309 7.78 -22.17 -9.91
CA HIS A 309 8.12 -21.74 -11.25
C HIS A 309 7.60 -20.32 -11.49
N PRO A 310 8.24 -19.30 -10.90
CA PRO A 310 7.78 -17.90 -11.03
C PRO A 310 8.16 -17.33 -12.40
N TYR A 311 7.58 -17.91 -13.46
CA TYR A 311 7.89 -17.54 -14.83
C TYR A 311 7.16 -16.28 -15.22
N LEU A 312 7.91 -15.22 -15.50
CA LEU A 312 7.40 -13.94 -15.97
C LEU A 312 7.75 -13.73 -17.45
N TYR A 313 6.84 -13.10 -18.16
CA TYR A 313 7.00 -12.61 -19.52
C TYR A 313 7.22 -11.10 -19.47
N HIS A 314 8.06 -10.60 -20.40
CA HIS A 314 8.28 -9.18 -20.58
C HIS A 314 7.28 -8.62 -21.61
N VAL A 315 6.39 -7.74 -21.19
CA VAL A 315 5.48 -7.05 -22.09
C VAL A 315 5.95 -5.62 -22.30
N TYR A 316 5.89 -5.15 -23.54
CA TYR A 316 6.19 -3.77 -23.92
C TYR A 316 4.96 -3.17 -24.58
N VAL A 317 4.48 -2.06 -24.07
CA VAL A 317 3.44 -1.25 -24.72
C VAL A 317 4.11 -0.08 -25.41
N GLU A 318 3.91 0.06 -26.72
CA GLU A 318 4.41 1.14 -27.55
C GLU A 318 3.25 2.04 -27.97
N LEU A 319 3.41 3.35 -27.78
CA LEU A 319 2.48 4.35 -28.30
C LEU A 319 3.13 5.09 -29.46
N THR A 320 2.44 5.18 -30.60
CA THR A 320 2.92 5.86 -31.78
C THR A 320 1.91 6.88 -32.30
N ASP A 321 2.42 7.96 -32.90
CA ASP A 321 1.64 8.94 -33.61
C ASP A 321 1.14 8.42 -34.98
N GLU A 322 0.40 9.24 -35.72
CA GLU A 322 -0.12 8.93 -37.05
C GLU A 322 0.96 8.68 -38.12
N SER A 323 2.19 9.14 -37.89
CA SER A 323 3.35 8.94 -38.77
C SER A 323 4.14 7.68 -38.39
N GLY A 324 3.77 7.01 -37.32
CA GLY A 324 4.47 5.85 -36.79
C GLY A 324 5.69 6.18 -35.92
N ASN A 325 5.86 7.45 -35.51
CA ASN A 325 6.92 7.82 -34.58
C ASN A 325 6.58 7.36 -33.18
N LEU A 326 7.54 6.71 -32.51
CA LEU A 326 7.40 6.26 -31.12
C LEU A 326 7.33 7.50 -30.19
N SER A 327 6.27 7.59 -29.40
CA SER A 327 6.12 8.58 -28.34
C SER A 327 6.57 8.06 -26.99
N GLU A 328 6.23 6.80 -26.71
CA GLU A 328 6.45 6.20 -25.41
C GLU A 328 6.56 4.68 -25.52
N VAL A 329 7.44 4.07 -24.71
CA VAL A 329 7.49 2.63 -24.48
C VAL A 329 7.38 2.33 -22.99
N VAL A 330 6.48 1.43 -22.63
CA VAL A 330 6.20 1.01 -21.25
C VAL A 330 6.53 -0.47 -21.11
N PRO A 331 7.59 -0.82 -20.36
CA PRO A 331 7.88 -2.20 -20.00
C PRO A 331 7.06 -2.63 -18.78
N TYR A 332 6.65 -3.90 -18.75
CA TYR A 332 6.08 -4.53 -17.57
C TYR A 332 6.35 -6.04 -17.59
N ASP A 333 6.35 -6.67 -16.41
CA ASP A 333 6.51 -8.11 -16.28
C ASP A 333 5.20 -8.75 -15.80
N ILE A 334 4.72 -9.77 -16.51
CA ILE A 334 3.45 -10.46 -16.19
C ILE A 334 3.63 -11.98 -16.19
N GLY A 335 2.86 -12.66 -15.33
CA GLY A 335 2.78 -14.11 -15.27
C GLY A 335 1.37 -14.61 -15.61
N PHE A 336 1.28 -15.79 -16.20
CA PHE A 336 0.01 -16.45 -16.46
C PHE A 336 -0.33 -17.39 -15.31
N ARG A 337 -1.47 -17.18 -14.67
CA ARG A 337 -1.98 -18.04 -13.59
C ARG A 337 -3.49 -18.07 -13.60
N ARG A 338 -4.06 -19.06 -12.90
CA ARG A 338 -5.50 -19.20 -12.72
C ARG A 338 -5.81 -19.54 -11.27
N ILE A 339 -6.75 -18.80 -10.68
CA ILE A 339 -7.32 -19.06 -9.37
C ILE A 339 -8.72 -19.62 -9.57
N ASP A 340 -9.01 -20.79 -8.99
CA ASP A 340 -10.32 -21.42 -9.02
C ASP A 340 -10.75 -21.77 -7.59
N VAL A 341 -12.04 -21.64 -7.28
CA VAL A 341 -12.64 -22.23 -6.08
C VAL A 341 -13.55 -23.38 -6.51
N ILE A 342 -13.13 -24.60 -6.22
CA ILE A 342 -13.83 -25.83 -6.61
C ILE A 342 -14.19 -26.58 -5.33
N ASP A 343 -15.47 -26.88 -5.14
CA ASP A 343 -15.98 -27.55 -3.92
C ASP A 343 -15.51 -26.89 -2.63
N LYS A 344 -15.50 -25.54 -2.61
CA LYS A 344 -15.04 -24.69 -1.51
C LYS A 344 -13.53 -24.84 -1.17
N VAL A 345 -12.73 -25.30 -2.12
CA VAL A 345 -11.27 -25.41 -2.01
C VAL A 345 -10.62 -24.47 -3.02
N ILE A 346 -9.66 -23.66 -2.58
CA ILE A 346 -8.92 -22.75 -3.45
C ILE A 346 -7.83 -23.53 -4.20
N HIS A 347 -7.79 -23.33 -5.51
CA HIS A 347 -6.77 -23.91 -6.38
C HIS A 347 -6.02 -22.82 -7.13
N LEU A 348 -4.72 -22.97 -7.23
CA LEU A 348 -3.86 -22.21 -8.14
C LEU A 348 -3.41 -23.16 -9.26
N ASN A 349 -3.72 -22.81 -10.51
CA ASN A 349 -3.40 -23.63 -11.68
C ASN A 349 -3.91 -25.09 -11.59
N GLY A 350 -5.06 -25.29 -10.92
CA GLY A 350 -5.67 -26.58 -10.70
C GLY A 350 -5.09 -27.42 -9.56
N LYS A 351 -4.08 -26.91 -8.82
CA LYS A 351 -3.55 -27.53 -7.59
C LYS A 351 -4.10 -26.82 -6.37
N ARG A 352 -4.44 -27.57 -5.33
CA ARG A 352 -4.86 -26.99 -4.05
C ARG A 352 -3.81 -25.99 -3.55
N LEU A 353 -4.23 -24.78 -3.23
CA LEU A 353 -3.39 -23.75 -2.65
C LEU A 353 -3.15 -24.05 -1.16
N VAL A 354 -1.90 -24.02 -0.71
CA VAL A 354 -1.53 -24.04 0.70
C VAL A 354 -0.70 -22.78 1.00
N LEU A 355 -1.11 -22.03 2.01
CA LEU A 355 -0.44 -20.81 2.43
C LEU A 355 0.42 -21.09 3.67
N THR A 356 1.72 -20.97 3.49
CA THR A 356 2.73 -20.95 4.55
C THR A 356 3.21 -19.51 4.68
N GLY A 357 2.35 -18.65 5.23
CA GLY A 357 2.48 -17.20 5.14
C GLY A 357 2.99 -16.51 6.40
N VAL A 358 3.36 -15.25 6.23
CA VAL A 358 3.67 -14.30 7.30
C VAL A 358 3.00 -12.96 7.04
N ASN A 359 2.64 -12.24 8.10
CA ASN A 359 2.30 -10.83 8.05
C ASN A 359 3.59 -10.01 8.04
N ARG A 360 3.72 -9.00 7.17
CA ARG A 360 4.95 -8.24 7.04
C ARG A 360 4.71 -6.74 7.15
N HIS A 361 5.27 -6.14 8.21
CA HIS A 361 5.48 -4.71 8.27
C HIS A 361 6.72 -4.29 7.47
N GLU A 362 6.67 -3.11 6.82
CA GLU A 362 7.88 -2.45 6.31
C GLU A 362 8.64 -1.85 7.50
N TRP A 363 9.81 -2.40 7.84
CA TRP A 363 10.54 -1.94 9.00
C TRP A 363 12.06 -1.97 8.84
N SER A 364 12.69 -0.91 9.34
CA SER A 364 14.14 -0.77 9.53
C SER A 364 14.42 -0.27 10.96
N PRO A 365 15.36 -0.89 11.69
CA PRO A 365 15.70 -0.42 13.05
C PRO A 365 16.40 0.95 13.07
N LYS A 366 16.73 1.51 11.91
CA LYS A 366 17.37 2.82 11.77
C LYS A 366 16.46 3.91 11.26
N THR A 367 15.55 3.55 10.37
CA THR A 367 14.77 4.50 9.58
C THR A 367 13.26 4.27 9.66
N GLY A 368 12.79 3.38 10.56
CA GLY A 368 11.37 3.06 10.68
C GLY A 368 10.82 2.46 9.39
N ARG A 369 9.74 3.02 8.87
CA ARG A 369 9.11 2.58 7.62
C ARG A 369 9.78 3.06 6.32
N CYS A 370 10.85 3.86 6.43
CA CYS A 370 11.67 4.25 5.28
C CYS A 370 12.67 3.14 4.92
N ILE A 371 12.20 2.02 4.40
CA ILE A 371 13.07 0.87 4.10
C ILE A 371 13.76 0.99 2.75
N SER A 372 14.92 0.38 2.65
CA SER A 372 15.75 0.34 1.45
C SER A 372 15.50 -0.91 0.59
N MET A 373 15.89 -0.83 -0.70
CA MET A 373 15.91 -1.97 -1.60
C MET A 373 16.71 -3.16 -1.04
N ASN A 374 17.79 -2.91 -0.28
CA ASN A 374 18.60 -3.98 0.30
C ASN A 374 17.88 -4.68 1.46
N GLU A 375 17.10 -3.93 2.25
CA GLU A 375 16.29 -4.51 3.31
C GLU A 375 15.17 -5.38 2.73
N MET A 376 14.47 -4.90 1.70
CA MET A 376 13.47 -5.71 0.97
C MET A 376 14.07 -6.99 0.38
N LYS A 377 15.25 -6.93 -0.24
CA LYS A 377 15.96 -8.13 -0.74
C LYS A 377 16.31 -9.11 0.38
N SER A 378 16.76 -8.59 1.54
CA SER A 378 17.04 -9.44 2.70
C SER A 378 15.78 -10.12 3.24
N ASP A 379 14.62 -9.45 3.19
CA ASP A 379 13.33 -10.04 3.57
C ASP A 379 12.94 -11.16 2.60
N ILE A 380 13.03 -10.94 1.28
CA ILE A 380 12.79 -11.97 0.25
C ILE A 380 13.68 -13.19 0.47
N GLU A 381 14.99 -12.98 0.69
CA GLU A 381 15.92 -14.07 0.95
C GLU A 381 15.59 -14.84 2.24
N CYS A 382 15.17 -14.15 3.29
CA CYS A 382 14.74 -14.75 4.55
C CYS A 382 13.47 -15.59 4.36
N ILE A 383 12.48 -15.07 3.68
CA ILE A 383 11.21 -15.71 3.36
C ILE A 383 11.48 -17.03 2.59
N LEU A 384 12.23 -16.96 1.50
CA LEU A 384 12.48 -18.12 0.65
C LEU A 384 13.29 -19.23 1.34
N ARG A 385 14.34 -18.88 2.12
CA ARG A 385 15.17 -19.90 2.82
C ARG A 385 14.45 -20.57 3.98
N ASN A 386 13.34 -19.99 4.45
CA ASN A 386 12.55 -20.52 5.56
C ASN A 386 11.24 -21.19 5.13
N ASN A 387 11.10 -21.50 3.83
CA ASN A 387 9.93 -22.17 3.24
C ASN A 387 8.61 -21.39 3.38
N ILE A 388 8.69 -20.10 3.58
CA ILE A 388 7.54 -19.19 3.55
C ILE A 388 7.20 -18.94 2.09
N ASN A 389 5.92 -19.09 1.72
CA ASN A 389 5.46 -18.93 0.34
C ASN A 389 4.49 -17.77 0.14
N ALA A 390 4.06 -17.11 1.21
CA ALA A 390 3.06 -16.06 1.13
C ALA A 390 3.35 -14.91 2.11
N VAL A 391 2.94 -13.71 1.73
CA VAL A 391 3.01 -12.50 2.56
C VAL A 391 1.67 -11.78 2.52
N ARG A 392 1.14 -11.40 3.70
CA ARG A 392 0.10 -10.37 3.83
C ARG A 392 0.79 -9.05 4.14
N THR A 393 0.48 -8.02 3.35
CA THR A 393 0.97 -6.67 3.60
C THR A 393 0.17 -6.08 4.76
N CYS A 394 0.71 -6.08 5.94
CA CYS A 394 -0.02 -5.68 7.13
C CYS A 394 0.33 -4.26 7.57
N HIS A 395 -0.64 -3.38 7.70
CA HIS A 395 -2.03 -3.43 7.24
C HIS A 395 -2.22 -2.24 6.28
N TYR A 396 -1.42 -2.22 5.22
CA TYR A 396 -1.30 -1.14 4.23
C TYR A 396 -0.53 -1.63 2.99
N PRO A 397 -0.64 -0.96 1.85
CA PRO A 397 0.20 -1.24 0.69
C PRO A 397 1.69 -1.00 0.97
N ASP A 398 2.51 -2.01 0.68
CA ASP A 398 3.97 -1.91 0.72
C ASP A 398 4.50 -0.99 -0.41
N GLN A 399 5.79 -0.66 -0.39
CA GLN A 399 6.43 0.10 -1.47
C GLN A 399 6.35 -0.67 -2.80
N ILE A 400 6.19 0.05 -3.90
CA ILE A 400 6.05 -0.50 -5.25
C ILE A 400 7.10 -1.58 -5.57
N PRO A 401 8.42 -1.41 -5.29
CA PRO A 401 9.42 -2.44 -5.61
C PRO A 401 9.18 -3.80 -4.94
N TRP A 402 8.48 -3.84 -3.80
CA TRP A 402 8.16 -5.10 -3.10
C TRP A 402 7.31 -6.03 -3.96
N TYR A 403 6.34 -5.49 -4.66
CA TYR A 403 5.43 -6.25 -5.51
C TYR A 403 6.17 -6.91 -6.68
N TYR A 404 7.06 -6.17 -7.36
CA TYR A 404 7.92 -6.72 -8.41
C TYR A 404 8.85 -7.82 -7.89
N MET A 405 9.38 -7.66 -6.68
CA MET A 405 10.21 -8.71 -6.05
C MET A 405 9.41 -9.96 -5.72
N CYS A 406 8.18 -9.84 -5.25
CA CYS A 406 7.29 -10.97 -4.99
C CYS A 406 6.89 -11.69 -6.29
N ASP A 407 6.58 -10.94 -7.36
CA ASP A 407 6.31 -11.51 -8.69
C ASP A 407 7.49 -12.37 -9.18
N ALA A 408 8.70 -11.83 -9.09
CA ALA A 408 9.93 -12.50 -9.54
C ALA A 408 10.34 -13.67 -8.64
N ALA A 409 10.05 -13.60 -7.35
CA ALA A 409 10.42 -14.61 -6.36
C ALA A 409 9.38 -15.74 -6.21
N GLY A 410 8.18 -15.58 -6.77
CA GLY A 410 7.09 -16.54 -6.60
C GLY A 410 6.49 -16.52 -5.18
N ILE A 411 6.47 -15.37 -4.53
CA ILE A 411 5.85 -15.18 -3.20
C ILE A 411 4.41 -14.73 -3.41
N TYR A 412 3.46 -15.53 -2.95
CA TYR A 412 2.04 -15.18 -3.01
C TYR A 412 1.74 -13.97 -2.12
N MET A 413 0.84 -13.12 -2.57
CA MET A 413 0.49 -11.93 -1.81
C MET A 413 -1.00 -11.86 -1.48
N MET A 414 -1.28 -11.47 -0.25
CA MET A 414 -2.54 -10.89 0.18
C MET A 414 -2.28 -9.39 0.33
N ALA A 415 -2.66 -8.61 -0.70
CA ALA A 415 -2.43 -7.17 -0.74
C ALA A 415 -3.55 -6.45 0.00
N GLU A 416 -3.21 -5.77 1.09
CA GLU A 416 -4.18 -5.16 1.99
C GLU A 416 -4.32 -3.66 1.78
N ASN A 417 -5.55 -3.16 1.88
CA ASN A 417 -5.83 -1.73 1.85
C ASN A 417 -5.29 -1.07 3.12
N ASN A 418 -4.98 0.20 3.02
CA ASN A 418 -4.63 1.04 4.17
C ASN A 418 -5.88 1.32 5.00
N LEU A 419 -6.28 0.38 5.82
CA LEU A 419 -7.46 0.47 6.67
C LEU A 419 -7.31 -0.36 7.93
N GLU A 420 -7.31 0.31 9.07
CA GLU A 420 -7.51 -0.24 10.39
C GLU A 420 -8.16 0.79 11.31
N SER A 421 -9.13 0.38 12.11
CA SER A 421 -9.81 1.27 13.07
C SER A 421 -9.95 0.59 14.43
N HIS A 422 -8.86 0.01 14.90
CA HIS A 422 -8.77 -0.84 16.10
C HIS A 422 -9.34 -0.16 17.34
N GLY A 423 -9.08 1.12 17.54
CA GLY A 423 -9.55 1.88 18.70
C GLY A 423 -11.08 1.91 18.85
N THR A 424 -11.85 2.00 17.76
CA THR A 424 -13.31 1.88 17.82
C THR A 424 -13.78 0.43 17.85
N PHE A 425 -13.12 -0.45 17.10
CA PHE A 425 -13.43 -1.87 17.04
C PHE A 425 -13.32 -2.55 18.42
N GLN A 426 -12.22 -2.37 19.10
CA GLN A 426 -11.97 -2.96 20.42
C GLN A 426 -12.95 -2.49 21.50
N LYS A 427 -13.27 -1.19 21.51
CA LYS A 427 -14.06 -0.58 22.58
C LYS A 427 -15.55 -0.63 22.34
N LEU A 428 -15.96 -0.43 21.11
CA LEU A 428 -17.35 -0.15 20.74
C LEU A 428 -17.92 -1.18 19.76
N GLY A 429 -17.09 -1.86 18.99
CA GLY A 429 -17.52 -2.70 17.89
C GLY A 429 -18.53 -3.76 18.23
N ALA A 430 -18.23 -4.56 19.24
CA ALA A 430 -19.12 -5.62 19.69
C ALA A 430 -20.27 -5.12 20.59
N ILE A 431 -20.13 -3.93 21.19
CA ILE A 431 -21.07 -3.38 22.19
C ILE A 431 -21.96 -2.32 21.56
N GLU A 432 -21.37 -1.42 20.78
CA GLU A 432 -22.03 -0.26 20.19
C GLU A 432 -21.64 -0.10 18.71
N PRO A 433 -22.12 -0.98 17.81
CA PRO A 433 -21.71 -1.00 16.40
C PRO A 433 -21.92 0.31 15.65
N SER A 434 -22.90 1.12 16.05
CA SER A 434 -23.20 2.43 15.43
C SER A 434 -22.08 3.46 15.60
N CYS A 435 -21.15 3.23 16.51
CA CYS A 435 -20.02 4.12 16.77
C CYS A 435 -18.71 3.64 16.13
N ASN A 436 -18.73 2.51 15.42
CA ASN A 436 -17.55 2.00 14.73
C ASN A 436 -17.27 2.75 13.43
N VAL A 437 -16.01 3.07 13.24
CA VAL A 437 -15.47 3.61 11.99
C VAL A 437 -14.84 2.47 11.18
N PRO A 438 -15.07 2.37 9.88
CA PRO A 438 -16.11 3.09 9.12
C PRO A 438 -17.52 2.53 9.38
N GLY A 439 -17.66 1.23 9.66
CA GLY A 439 -18.91 0.56 9.96
C GLY A 439 -19.97 0.77 8.86
N SER A 440 -21.07 1.44 9.25
CA SER A 440 -22.15 1.85 8.34
C SER A 440 -22.41 3.36 8.47
N ILE A 441 -21.35 4.15 8.63
CA ILE A 441 -21.41 5.61 8.79
C ILE A 441 -21.19 6.25 7.40
N PRO A 442 -22.23 6.77 6.73
CA PRO A 442 -22.16 7.15 5.31
C PRO A 442 -21.06 8.15 4.95
N GLN A 443 -20.62 8.97 5.90
CA GLN A 443 -19.58 9.99 5.69
C GLN A 443 -18.19 9.36 5.43
N TRP A 444 -17.95 8.14 5.86
CA TRP A 444 -16.68 7.43 5.68
C TRP A 444 -16.60 6.59 4.41
N LYS A 445 -17.76 6.30 3.81
CA LYS A 445 -17.87 5.37 2.69
C LYS A 445 -16.93 5.68 1.53
N GLU A 446 -16.92 6.93 1.05
CA GLU A 446 -16.09 7.31 -0.10
C GLU A 446 -14.60 7.26 0.22
N ALA A 447 -14.20 7.62 1.44
CA ALA A 447 -12.81 7.55 1.89
C ALA A 447 -12.29 6.10 1.89
N VAL A 448 -13.06 5.14 2.39
CA VAL A 448 -12.63 3.72 2.41
C VAL A 448 -12.68 3.08 1.02
N VAL A 449 -13.68 3.42 0.20
CA VAL A 449 -13.73 2.95 -1.20
C VAL A 449 -12.57 3.52 -2.01
N ASP A 450 -12.13 4.74 -1.73
CA ASP A 450 -10.96 5.34 -2.38
C ASP A 450 -9.66 4.59 -2.02
N ARG A 451 -9.50 4.12 -0.78
CA ARG A 451 -8.38 3.26 -0.36
C ARG A 451 -8.35 1.93 -1.13
N ALA A 452 -9.52 1.30 -1.31
CA ALA A 452 -9.65 0.11 -2.16
C ALA A 452 -9.31 0.41 -3.63
N ARG A 453 -9.75 1.57 -4.14
CA ARG A 453 -9.43 2.03 -5.50
C ARG A 453 -7.94 2.26 -5.66
N SER A 454 -7.31 2.98 -4.76
CA SER A 454 -5.88 3.30 -4.80
C SER A 454 -5.03 2.03 -4.78
N ASN A 455 -5.34 1.07 -3.90
CA ASN A 455 -4.64 -0.22 -3.85
C ASN A 455 -4.82 -1.01 -5.15
N PHE A 456 -6.08 -1.17 -5.62
CA PHE A 456 -6.34 -1.93 -6.85
C PHE A 456 -5.69 -1.30 -8.08
N GLU A 457 -5.97 -0.02 -8.34
CA GLU A 457 -5.52 0.64 -9.57
C GLU A 457 -3.99 0.72 -9.64
N THR A 458 -3.31 0.89 -8.51
CA THR A 458 -1.84 0.89 -8.45
C THR A 458 -1.26 -0.50 -8.73
N PHE A 459 -1.77 -1.55 -8.08
CA PHE A 459 -1.11 -2.86 -8.05
C PHE A 459 -1.80 -3.95 -8.88
N LYS A 460 -2.85 -3.63 -9.65
CA LYS A 460 -3.68 -4.60 -10.41
C LYS A 460 -2.91 -5.50 -11.38
N ASN A 461 -1.71 -5.09 -11.81
CA ASN A 461 -0.91 -5.84 -12.78
C ASN A 461 0.01 -6.90 -12.14
N HIS A 462 0.18 -6.89 -10.82
CA HIS A 462 1.08 -7.82 -10.15
C HIS A 462 0.55 -9.24 -10.08
N THR A 463 1.35 -10.16 -10.58
CA THR A 463 1.01 -11.58 -10.68
C THR A 463 0.94 -12.26 -9.32
N ALA A 464 1.79 -11.87 -8.38
CA ALA A 464 1.88 -12.43 -7.03
C ALA A 464 0.62 -12.23 -6.19
N ILE A 465 -0.17 -11.18 -6.44
CA ILE A 465 -1.38 -10.90 -5.69
C ILE A 465 -2.44 -11.96 -6.01
N LEU A 466 -2.79 -12.78 -5.02
CA LEU A 466 -3.87 -13.78 -5.10
C LEU A 466 -5.14 -13.30 -4.39
N PHE A 467 -4.98 -12.43 -3.38
CA PHE A 467 -6.07 -11.90 -2.57
C PHE A 467 -5.97 -10.38 -2.48
N TRP A 468 -7.11 -9.72 -2.58
CA TRP A 468 -7.33 -8.35 -2.16
C TRP A 468 -7.91 -8.36 -0.75
N SER A 469 -7.24 -7.77 0.22
CA SER A 469 -7.75 -7.67 1.58
C SER A 469 -8.32 -6.29 1.84
N LEU A 470 -9.52 -6.25 2.40
CA LEU A 470 -10.27 -5.00 2.57
C LEU A 470 -9.71 -4.13 3.70
N GLY A 471 -8.91 -4.70 4.59
CA GLY A 471 -8.30 -4.02 5.72
C GLY A 471 -8.16 -4.95 6.91
N ASN A 472 -7.91 -4.37 8.06
CA ASN A 472 -7.68 -5.04 9.33
C ASN A 472 -8.60 -4.48 10.42
N GLU A 473 -8.94 -5.27 11.41
CA GLU A 473 -9.55 -4.96 12.71
C GLU A 473 -10.50 -3.74 12.72
N SER A 474 -11.39 -3.71 11.73
CA SER A 474 -12.47 -2.74 11.61
C SER A 474 -13.79 -3.47 11.54
N TYR A 475 -14.81 -3.00 12.28
CA TYR A 475 -16.10 -3.69 12.35
C TYR A 475 -16.80 -3.71 11.00
N ALA A 476 -17.19 -4.89 10.53
CA ALA A 476 -17.86 -5.07 9.25
C ALA A 476 -19.21 -4.33 9.21
N GLY A 477 -19.43 -3.57 8.14
CA GLY A 477 -20.62 -2.77 7.90
C GLY A 477 -20.78 -2.42 6.42
N ASP A 478 -21.72 -1.53 6.11
CA ASP A 478 -22.08 -1.13 4.74
C ASP A 478 -20.88 -0.52 3.98
N ASP A 479 -19.96 0.15 4.69
CA ASP A 479 -18.81 0.81 4.08
C ASP A 479 -17.75 -0.20 3.62
N ILE A 480 -17.52 -1.25 4.43
CA ILE A 480 -16.67 -2.40 4.05
C ILE A 480 -17.31 -3.21 2.92
N GLU A 481 -18.64 -3.41 2.96
CA GLU A 481 -19.37 -4.05 1.85
C GLU A 481 -19.21 -3.26 0.55
N ALA A 482 -19.19 -1.94 0.61
CA ALA A 482 -18.95 -1.10 -0.58
C ALA A 482 -17.54 -1.30 -1.15
N MET A 483 -16.51 -1.46 -0.30
CA MET A 483 -15.15 -1.82 -0.75
C MET A 483 -15.14 -3.20 -1.43
N ASN A 484 -15.80 -4.20 -0.83
CA ASN A 484 -15.94 -5.53 -1.43
C ASN A 484 -16.62 -5.46 -2.79
N THR A 485 -17.69 -4.67 -2.91
CA THR A 485 -18.42 -4.45 -4.17
C THR A 485 -17.51 -3.84 -5.23
N TYR A 486 -16.70 -2.84 -4.87
CA TYR A 486 -15.74 -2.24 -5.79
C TYR A 486 -14.79 -3.27 -6.41
N TYR A 487 -14.19 -4.16 -5.62
CA TYR A 487 -13.32 -5.23 -6.13
C TYR A 487 -14.09 -6.24 -6.99
N LYS A 488 -15.30 -6.63 -6.58
CA LYS A 488 -16.14 -7.57 -7.35
C LYS A 488 -16.50 -7.05 -8.73
N GLU A 489 -16.75 -5.75 -8.86
CA GLU A 489 -17.06 -5.10 -10.14
C GLU A 489 -15.88 -5.15 -11.12
N LYS A 490 -14.64 -5.24 -10.63
CA LYS A 490 -13.45 -5.37 -11.49
C LYS A 490 -13.38 -6.72 -12.21
N GLN A 491 -13.94 -7.78 -11.65
CA GLN A 491 -13.93 -9.14 -12.24
C GLN A 491 -12.53 -9.61 -12.65
N ASP A 492 -11.55 -9.37 -11.80
CA ASP A 492 -10.14 -9.68 -12.08
C ASP A 492 -9.74 -11.13 -11.73
N GLY A 493 -10.66 -11.91 -11.16
CA GLY A 493 -10.49 -13.33 -10.82
C GLY A 493 -9.71 -13.58 -9.53
N ARG A 494 -9.26 -12.54 -8.82
CA ARG A 494 -8.65 -12.65 -7.49
C ARG A 494 -9.73 -12.77 -6.41
N LEU A 495 -9.35 -13.38 -5.30
CA LEU A 495 -10.24 -13.55 -4.15
C LEU A 495 -10.20 -12.31 -3.26
N ILE A 496 -11.32 -12.03 -2.61
CA ILE A 496 -11.41 -10.97 -1.61
C ILE A 496 -11.35 -11.58 -0.23
N HIS A 497 -10.58 -10.95 0.65
CA HIS A 497 -10.39 -11.34 2.04
C HIS A 497 -10.88 -10.25 2.98
N TYR A 498 -11.53 -10.67 4.07
CA TYR A 498 -11.80 -9.85 5.24
C TYR A 498 -12.16 -10.72 6.45
N GLU A 499 -11.50 -10.50 7.62
CA GLU A 499 -11.70 -11.32 8.81
C GLU A 499 -12.87 -10.86 9.68
N SER A 500 -13.15 -9.56 9.74
CA SER A 500 -14.12 -9.02 10.70
C SER A 500 -15.59 -9.33 10.37
N SER A 501 -15.89 -9.95 9.23
CA SER A 501 -17.19 -10.57 8.98
C SER A 501 -17.50 -11.69 9.99
N PHE A 502 -16.48 -12.24 10.67
CA PHE A 502 -16.66 -13.16 11.81
C PHE A 502 -17.42 -12.50 12.98
N TYR A 503 -17.17 -11.23 13.26
CA TYR A 503 -17.80 -10.49 14.36
C TYR A 503 -19.18 -9.92 13.99
N ASN A 504 -19.47 -9.73 12.70
CA ASN A 504 -20.77 -9.28 12.21
C ASN A 504 -21.30 -10.20 11.11
N ARG A 505 -21.95 -11.29 11.53
CA ARG A 505 -22.44 -12.34 10.64
C ARG A 505 -23.56 -11.90 9.67
N ALA A 506 -24.12 -10.70 9.86
CA ALA A 506 -25.06 -10.15 8.89
C ALA A 506 -24.43 -9.95 7.50
N TYR A 507 -23.11 -9.77 7.44
CA TYR A 507 -22.33 -9.57 6.23
C TYR A 507 -21.55 -10.81 5.77
N GLU A 508 -21.74 -11.98 6.40
CA GLU A 508 -20.94 -13.18 6.08
C GLU A 508 -21.08 -13.67 4.63
N ASP A 509 -22.23 -13.40 4.00
CA ASP A 509 -22.51 -13.84 2.62
C ASP A 509 -22.10 -12.78 1.57
N THR A 510 -21.88 -11.52 1.96
CA THR A 510 -21.64 -10.39 1.06
C THR A 510 -20.22 -9.83 1.12
N ILE A 511 -19.51 -10.06 2.22
CA ILE A 511 -18.11 -9.64 2.40
C ILE A 511 -17.21 -10.86 2.45
N SER A 512 -16.07 -10.79 1.74
CA SER A 512 -15.05 -11.84 1.68
C SER A 512 -15.45 -13.12 0.94
N ASP A 513 -14.51 -13.72 0.22
CA ASP A 513 -14.65 -15.03 -0.44
C ASP A 513 -14.22 -16.19 0.44
N VAL A 514 -13.60 -15.90 1.57
CA VAL A 514 -13.06 -16.87 2.51
C VAL A 514 -13.58 -16.63 3.91
N GLU A 515 -13.71 -17.70 4.70
CA GLU A 515 -13.80 -17.58 6.14
C GLU A 515 -12.40 -17.32 6.68
N SER A 516 -12.21 -16.18 7.31
CA SER A 516 -10.94 -15.79 7.87
C SER A 516 -11.11 -15.44 9.34
N ARG A 517 -10.16 -15.86 10.16
CA ARG A 517 -10.14 -15.55 11.59
C ARG A 517 -8.73 -15.22 12.04
N MET A 518 -8.66 -14.46 13.12
CA MET A 518 -7.43 -14.20 13.86
C MET A 518 -7.36 -15.13 15.06
N TYR A 519 -6.19 -15.72 15.29
CA TYR A 519 -5.83 -16.49 16.48
C TYR A 519 -6.82 -17.61 16.89
N ALA A 520 -7.66 -18.07 15.96
CA ALA A 520 -8.55 -19.20 16.22
C ALA A 520 -7.75 -20.45 16.60
N LYS A 521 -8.18 -21.12 17.65
CA LYS A 521 -7.55 -22.35 18.13
C LYS A 521 -7.82 -23.52 17.17
N PRO A 522 -6.95 -24.54 17.11
CA PRO A 522 -7.17 -25.69 16.22
C PRO A 522 -8.57 -26.31 16.34
N TYR A 523 -9.11 -26.42 17.54
CA TYR A 523 -10.46 -26.99 17.75
C TYR A 523 -11.59 -26.07 17.21
N GLU A 524 -11.41 -24.76 17.19
CA GLU A 524 -12.37 -23.80 16.62
C GLU A 524 -12.38 -23.84 15.10
N ILE A 525 -11.22 -24.12 14.50
CA ILE A 525 -11.08 -24.38 13.07
C ILE A 525 -11.81 -25.69 12.72
N GLU A 526 -11.54 -26.77 13.47
CA GLU A 526 -12.20 -28.06 13.31
C GLU A 526 -13.73 -27.93 13.46
N GLU A 527 -14.19 -27.19 14.46
CA GLU A 527 -15.61 -26.93 14.67
C GLU A 527 -16.28 -26.30 13.43
N TYR A 528 -15.65 -25.29 12.83
CA TYR A 528 -16.18 -24.70 11.60
C TYR A 528 -16.17 -25.69 10.44
N LEU A 529 -15.07 -26.42 10.25
CA LEU A 529 -14.89 -27.32 9.10
C LEU A 529 -15.73 -28.61 9.19
N ASP A 530 -16.09 -29.04 10.39
CA ASP A 530 -16.94 -30.22 10.62
C ASP A 530 -18.45 -29.91 10.52
N HIS A 531 -18.87 -28.62 10.54
CA HIS A 531 -20.28 -28.23 10.60
C HIS A 531 -20.76 -27.46 9.36
N ASP A 532 -20.73 -28.11 8.18
CA ASP A 532 -21.20 -27.57 6.89
C ASP A 532 -20.59 -26.19 6.55
N PRO A 533 -19.28 -26.10 6.42
CA PRO A 533 -18.58 -24.85 6.15
C PRO A 533 -19.02 -24.23 4.84
N LYS A 534 -19.24 -22.91 4.81
CA LYS A 534 -19.71 -22.19 3.62
C LYS A 534 -18.58 -21.81 2.66
N LYS A 535 -17.43 -21.44 3.20
CA LYS A 535 -16.29 -20.84 2.48
C LYS A 535 -14.99 -21.57 2.78
N PRO A 536 -13.99 -21.50 1.87
CA PRO A 536 -12.61 -21.88 2.19
C PRO A 536 -12.14 -21.18 3.47
N TYR A 537 -11.30 -21.84 4.26
CA TYR A 537 -10.86 -21.32 5.55
C TYR A 537 -9.37 -21.00 5.55
N LEU A 538 -9.00 -19.84 6.06
CA LEU A 538 -7.61 -19.46 6.34
C LEU A 538 -7.52 -18.64 7.64
N LEU A 539 -6.29 -18.53 8.17
CA LEU A 539 -5.97 -17.64 9.29
C LEU A 539 -5.20 -16.44 8.77
N CYS A 540 -5.80 -15.25 8.80
CA CYS A 540 -5.05 -14.04 8.42
C CYS A 540 -3.98 -13.69 9.45
N GLU A 541 -4.18 -14.10 10.72
CA GLU A 541 -3.18 -13.99 11.77
C GLU A 541 -3.25 -15.19 12.72
N PHE A 542 -2.09 -15.74 13.05
CA PHE A 542 -1.95 -16.78 14.06
C PHE A 542 -0.51 -16.85 14.59
N MET A 543 -0.26 -17.66 15.63
CA MET A 543 1.04 -17.92 16.21
C MET A 543 1.77 -16.72 16.84
N HIS A 544 1.10 -15.66 17.17
CA HIS A 544 1.60 -14.43 17.78
C HIS A 544 2.92 -14.61 18.57
N ASP A 545 4.06 -14.19 17.99
CA ASP A 545 5.40 -14.47 18.51
C ASP A 545 5.97 -13.36 19.42
N MET A 546 5.14 -12.77 20.25
CA MET A 546 5.60 -11.73 21.19
C MET A 546 6.81 -12.20 21.99
N GLY A 547 7.95 -11.52 21.79
CA GLY A 547 9.25 -11.91 22.36
C GLY A 547 9.80 -13.19 21.73
N ASN A 548 9.49 -14.35 22.28
CA ASN A 548 9.84 -15.68 21.78
C ASN A 548 8.79 -16.69 22.28
N SER A 549 7.52 -16.38 22.03
CA SER A 549 6.39 -17.11 22.61
C SER A 549 5.76 -18.12 21.65
N MET A 550 6.14 -18.12 20.38
CA MET A 550 5.62 -19.06 19.40
C MET A 550 5.90 -20.51 19.79
N GLY A 551 4.91 -21.37 19.62
CA GLY A 551 5.03 -22.80 19.84
C GLY A 551 3.75 -23.53 19.44
N GLY A 552 3.88 -24.81 19.03
CA GLY A 552 2.75 -25.62 18.64
C GLY A 552 2.26 -25.38 17.20
N LEU A 553 3.06 -24.79 16.32
CA LEU A 553 2.75 -24.58 14.90
C LEU A 553 2.30 -25.86 14.21
N GLY A 554 2.92 -27.00 14.56
CA GLY A 554 2.55 -28.31 14.01
C GLY A 554 1.08 -28.69 14.20
N THR A 555 0.41 -28.22 15.27
CA THR A 555 -1.02 -28.51 15.48
C THR A 555 -1.92 -27.83 14.46
N TYR A 556 -1.55 -26.66 13.99
CA TYR A 556 -2.24 -25.96 12.91
C TYR A 556 -1.90 -26.55 11.54
N MET A 557 -0.63 -26.85 11.30
CA MET A 557 -0.20 -27.36 10.00
C MET A 557 -0.77 -28.74 9.69
N HIS A 558 -0.91 -29.64 10.68
CA HIS A 558 -1.53 -30.94 10.49
C HIS A 558 -3.02 -30.88 10.10
N LEU A 559 -3.71 -29.77 10.35
CA LEU A 559 -5.08 -29.57 9.88
C LEU A 559 -5.16 -29.47 8.34
N ILE A 560 -4.09 -29.08 7.68
CA ILE A 560 -3.99 -29.03 6.21
C ILE A 560 -4.18 -30.44 5.62
N ASP A 561 -3.63 -31.47 6.27
CA ASP A 561 -3.77 -32.85 5.82
C ASP A 561 -5.15 -33.45 6.14
N LYS A 562 -5.82 -32.89 7.14
CA LYS A 562 -7.14 -33.36 7.60
C LYS A 562 -8.29 -32.75 6.81
N TYR A 563 -8.17 -31.47 6.42
CA TYR A 563 -9.27 -30.70 5.82
C TYR A 563 -8.81 -30.00 4.52
N ASP A 564 -9.36 -30.39 3.39
CA ASP A 564 -9.03 -29.76 2.10
C ASP A 564 -9.39 -28.27 2.03
N MET A 565 -10.42 -27.85 2.78
CA MET A 565 -10.88 -26.47 2.85
C MET A 565 -10.01 -25.58 3.74
N TYR A 566 -9.08 -26.14 4.54
CA TYR A 566 -8.17 -25.34 5.36
C TYR A 566 -6.90 -25.05 4.57
N HIS A 567 -6.64 -23.79 4.32
CA HIS A 567 -5.55 -23.32 3.43
C HIS A 567 -4.29 -22.84 4.17
N GLY A 568 -4.20 -23.02 5.50
CA GLY A 568 -3.10 -22.49 6.32
C GLY A 568 -3.34 -21.03 6.73
N GLY A 569 -2.31 -20.19 6.69
CA GLY A 569 -2.46 -18.80 7.14
C GLY A 569 -1.14 -18.03 7.21
N PHE A 570 -1.20 -16.88 7.92
CA PHE A 570 -0.11 -15.91 8.03
C PHE A 570 0.29 -15.72 9.49
N ILE A 571 1.53 -16.06 9.83
CA ILE A 571 2.07 -15.87 11.20
C ILE A 571 2.10 -14.38 11.53
N TRP A 572 1.71 -14.01 12.74
CA TRP A 572 1.92 -12.70 13.32
C TRP A 572 3.20 -12.68 14.17
N ASP A 573 4.27 -11.94 13.79
CA ASP A 573 4.46 -11.38 12.46
C ASP A 573 5.87 -11.72 11.94
N PHE A 574 6.28 -11.11 10.85
CA PHE A 574 7.58 -11.38 10.23
C PHE A 574 8.72 -10.71 10.98
N ILE A 575 8.59 -9.42 11.35
CA ILE A 575 9.70 -8.59 11.82
C ILE A 575 9.34 -7.69 12.99
N ASP A 576 10.14 -7.76 14.06
CA ASP A 576 9.99 -6.83 15.18
C ASP A 576 10.04 -5.37 14.72
N GLN A 577 9.15 -4.56 15.27
CA GLN A 577 9.23 -3.12 15.22
C GLN A 577 10.08 -2.63 16.43
N ALA A 578 11.37 -2.49 16.23
CA ALA A 578 12.30 -1.96 17.23
C ALA A 578 13.32 -1.03 16.60
N LEU A 579 13.80 -0.04 17.36
CA LEU A 579 14.73 0.97 16.89
C LEU A 579 16.08 0.81 17.58
N TYR A 580 17.18 1.06 16.86
CA TYR A 580 18.49 1.18 17.45
C TYR A 580 18.61 2.45 18.29
N VAL A 581 18.96 2.27 19.54
CA VAL A 581 19.30 3.35 20.48
C VAL A 581 20.66 3.09 21.07
N LYS A 582 21.46 4.15 21.24
CA LYS A 582 22.71 4.06 21.98
C LYS A 582 22.40 3.96 23.47
N ASP A 583 22.67 2.80 24.06
CA ASP A 583 22.48 2.56 25.49
C ASP A 583 23.41 3.44 26.32
N GLU A 584 22.86 4.20 27.25
CA GLU A 584 23.62 5.19 28.05
C GLU A 584 24.65 4.57 28.99
N VAL A 585 24.40 3.34 29.44
CA VAL A 585 25.29 2.65 30.40
C VAL A 585 26.44 1.96 29.68
N THR A 586 26.15 1.23 28.61
CA THR A 586 27.14 0.41 27.90
C THR A 586 27.78 1.12 26.71
N GLY A 587 27.17 2.19 26.20
CA GLY A 587 27.56 2.89 24.98
C GLY A 587 27.35 2.09 23.68
N LYS A 588 26.72 0.91 23.75
CA LYS A 588 26.43 0.05 22.59
C LYS A 588 25.10 0.43 21.93
N GLU A 589 24.99 0.17 20.65
CA GLU A 589 23.69 0.15 19.98
C GLU A 589 22.89 -1.07 20.43
N VAL A 590 21.66 -0.86 20.89
CA VAL A 590 20.72 -1.88 21.32
C VAL A 590 19.37 -1.62 20.70
N LEU A 591 18.58 -2.67 20.47
CA LEU A 591 17.20 -2.53 20.04
C LEU A 591 16.32 -2.09 21.23
N ARG A 592 15.43 -1.14 20.98
CA ARG A 592 14.43 -0.64 21.93
C ARG A 592 13.04 -0.77 21.31
N TYR A 593 12.09 -1.13 22.13
CA TYR A 593 10.72 -1.48 21.77
C TYR A 593 9.74 -0.42 22.29
N GLY A 594 8.44 -0.61 22.05
CA GLY A 594 7.40 0.19 22.68
C GLY A 594 7.57 0.22 24.20
N GLY A 595 7.29 1.37 24.84
CA GLY A 595 7.50 1.59 26.27
C GLY A 595 8.92 2.05 26.66
N ASP A 596 9.93 1.86 25.79
CA ASP A 596 11.31 2.26 26.05
C ASP A 596 11.58 3.75 25.74
N PHE A 597 10.63 4.47 25.14
CA PHE A 597 10.78 5.86 24.67
C PHE A 597 10.07 6.89 25.56
N ASP A 598 9.77 6.53 26.83
CA ASP A 598 8.89 7.33 27.71
C ASP A 598 7.54 7.67 27.04
N ASP A 599 6.96 6.71 26.33
CA ASP A 599 5.86 6.84 25.39
C ASP A 599 4.51 6.38 25.97
N ARG A 600 4.27 6.61 27.24
CA ARG A 600 3.00 6.28 27.88
C ARG A 600 1.86 7.23 27.46
N PRO A 601 0.64 6.69 27.20
CA PRO A 601 0.29 5.25 27.12
C PRO A 601 0.99 4.55 25.96
N SER A 602 1.28 3.24 26.15
CA SER A 602 1.97 2.37 25.17
C SER A 602 1.48 0.94 25.35
N ASP A 603 1.46 0.17 24.28
CA ASP A 603 1.20 -1.27 24.31
C ASP A 603 2.47 -2.14 24.39
N TYR A 604 3.61 -1.48 24.68
CA TYR A 604 4.89 -2.09 25.09
C TYR A 604 5.42 -3.17 24.10
N GLU A 605 5.54 -4.42 24.62
CA GLU A 605 6.18 -5.54 23.93
C GLU A 605 5.43 -6.04 22.70
N PHE A 606 4.21 -5.59 22.45
CA PHE A 606 3.50 -5.89 21.20
C PHE A 606 4.23 -5.38 19.95
N SER A 607 5.18 -4.46 20.09
CA SER A 607 6.09 -4.09 18.99
C SER A 607 7.14 -5.16 18.67
N GLY A 608 7.21 -6.25 19.42
CA GLY A 608 8.23 -7.31 19.33
C GLY A 608 7.70 -8.68 18.93
N ASP A 609 6.76 -8.76 17.99
CA ASP A 609 6.04 -9.97 17.60
C ASP A 609 6.66 -10.72 16.42
N GLY A 610 7.75 -10.20 15.84
CA GLY A 610 8.40 -10.76 14.68
C GLY A 610 9.06 -12.11 14.91
N ILE A 611 9.05 -13.01 13.92
CA ILE A 611 9.88 -14.23 13.89
C ILE A 611 11.35 -13.92 13.54
N VAL A 612 11.62 -12.69 13.13
CA VAL A 612 12.98 -12.11 13.10
C VAL A 612 13.02 -10.82 13.92
N PHE A 613 14.18 -10.54 14.53
CA PHE A 613 14.42 -9.24 15.14
C PHE A 613 14.42 -8.12 14.09
N ALA A 614 14.23 -6.87 14.50
CA ALA A 614 14.21 -5.70 13.62
C ALA A 614 15.44 -5.61 12.68
N ASN A 615 16.58 -6.17 13.08
CA ASN A 615 17.80 -6.27 12.28
C ASN A 615 17.90 -7.53 11.41
N ARG A 616 16.78 -8.27 11.28
CA ARG A 616 16.64 -9.49 10.45
C ARG A 616 17.40 -10.72 10.95
N VAL A 617 17.89 -10.69 12.18
CA VAL A 617 18.41 -11.90 12.84
C VAL A 617 17.22 -12.80 13.18
N GLU A 618 17.27 -14.06 12.74
CA GLU A 618 16.21 -15.03 12.99
C GLU A 618 16.09 -15.35 14.49
N LYS A 619 14.86 -15.30 15.01
CA LYS A 619 14.58 -15.79 16.37
C LYS A 619 14.55 -17.32 16.41
N PRO A 620 14.68 -17.95 17.59
CA PRO A 620 14.63 -19.41 17.73
C PRO A 620 13.37 -20.05 17.11
N ALA A 621 12.23 -19.39 17.18
CA ALA A 621 10.96 -19.80 16.58
C ALA A 621 11.05 -20.09 15.06
N MET A 622 11.96 -19.42 14.35
CA MET A 622 12.16 -19.63 12.90
C MET A 622 12.54 -21.09 12.55
N GLN A 623 13.14 -21.85 13.49
CA GLN A 623 13.45 -23.26 13.25
C GLN A 623 12.17 -24.11 13.13
N GLU A 624 11.15 -23.82 13.96
CA GLU A 624 9.85 -24.45 13.88
C GLU A 624 9.12 -24.07 12.58
N VAL A 625 9.15 -22.78 12.21
CA VAL A 625 8.58 -22.29 10.94
C VAL A 625 9.21 -23.03 9.76
N ARG A 626 10.53 -23.03 9.66
CA ARG A 626 11.26 -23.68 8.55
C ARG A 626 10.92 -25.17 8.44
N TYR A 627 10.79 -25.86 9.56
CA TYR A 627 10.47 -27.27 9.58
C TYR A 627 9.04 -27.55 9.09
N TYR A 628 8.04 -26.98 9.74
CA TYR A 628 6.65 -27.29 9.42
C TYR A 628 6.21 -26.71 8.07
N TYR A 629 6.65 -25.52 7.70
CA TYR A 629 6.36 -24.94 6.39
C TYR A 629 7.04 -25.75 5.26
N GLY A 630 8.22 -26.31 5.53
CA GLY A 630 8.91 -27.18 4.59
C GLY A 630 8.19 -28.49 4.24
N LEU A 631 7.22 -28.94 5.05
CA LEU A 631 6.41 -30.13 4.76
C LEU A 631 5.36 -29.86 3.65
N TYR A 632 5.04 -28.60 3.40
CA TYR A 632 3.97 -28.18 2.47
C TYR A 632 4.48 -27.32 1.30
N ARG A 633 5.78 -27.29 1.11
CA ARG A 633 6.42 -26.57 0.01
C ARG A 633 6.37 -27.36 -1.29
#